data_b66f79ab03b4090ceeb6ae8360012886
#
_entry.id   b66f79ab03b4090ceeb6ae8360012886
#
_cell.length_a   1.000
_cell.length_b   1.000
_cell.length_c   1.000
_cell.angle_alpha   90.00
_cell.angle_beta   90.00
_cell.angle_gamma   90.00
#
_symmetry.space_group_name_H-M   'P 1'
#
loop_
_entity.id
_entity.type
_entity.pdbx_description
1 polymer ?
#
loop_
_entity_poly.entity_id
_entity_poly.type
_entity_poly.pdbx_seq_one_letter_code
_entity_poly.pdbx_strand_id
1 'polypeptide(L)'
;MHVILKLFLIFIFLLNFSLVKAETIKVGVLHSLSGTMAISETTLKDTILMLVEKQNKAGGLLGKKLEAVVVDPASDWPLFAEKAKELLTVQKVDVVFGCWTSVSRKSVLPVFEELNGLLFYPVQYEGEESSKNVFYTGAAPNQQAIPAVDYLAAQGVKKWVLAGTDYVYPRITNKILESYLKNVLGVAEKDIMINYTPFGHSDWQTIVSDIKKFGMAGKKTAVVSTINGDANVPFYKELGNQGIKAEDIPVVAFSVGEEELSGFDTSPLVGHLAAWNYFMSAESDTNDMFIEDWLKFIKDDKRVTNDPMEAHVIGFDMWVKAVEKAGTTKVDTVRAAMYGITVPNLTGGTAVMNTNHHLTKPVLIGEIQADGQFDIVWSTDGGVIGDAWTDYLPESSRIVADWTNPIKCGNYNIDTGKCSGQNYE
;
A
#
# COMPACT_ATOMS: atom_id res chain seq x y z
N MET A 1 44.56 -14.37 57.20
CA MET A 1 43.26 -13.70 57.21
C MET A 1 43.13 -12.55 56.19
N HIS A 2 44.18 -11.76 55.92
CA HIS A 2 44.09 -10.61 54.99
C HIS A 2 44.09 -10.95 53.51
N VAL A 3 44.58 -12.09 53.10
CA VAL A 3 44.62 -12.51 51.68
C VAL A 3 43.27 -13.07 51.23
N ILE A 4 42.54 -13.77 52.10
CA ILE A 4 41.22 -14.33 51.81
C ILE A 4 40.16 -13.21 51.70
N LEU A 5 40.29 -12.15 52.45
CA LEU A 5 39.39 -11.00 52.41
C LEU A 5 39.53 -10.18 51.13
N LYS A 6 40.75 -10.08 50.55
CA LYS A 6 40.98 -9.42 49.27
C LYS A 6 40.45 -10.22 48.07
N LEU A 7 40.50 -11.54 48.09
CA LEU A 7 39.91 -12.39 47.05
C LEU A 7 38.38 -12.35 47.06
N PHE A 8 37.75 -12.22 48.26
CA PHE A 8 36.29 -12.11 48.36
C PHE A 8 35.75 -10.76 47.87
N LEU A 9 36.50 -9.68 48.02
CA LEU A 9 36.15 -8.35 47.50
C LEU A 9 36.28 -8.26 45.97
N ILE A 10 37.24 -8.97 45.38
CA ILE A 10 37.38 -9.03 43.89
C ILE A 10 36.26 -9.88 43.27
N PHE A 11 35.77 -10.92 43.98
CA PHE A 11 34.67 -11.76 43.50
C PHE A 11 33.29 -11.07 43.55
N ILE A 12 33.07 -10.15 44.50
CA ILE A 12 31.84 -9.34 44.61
C ILE A 12 31.80 -8.25 43.54
N PHE A 13 32.95 -7.74 43.07
CA PHE A 13 32.99 -6.73 42.01
C PHE A 13 32.72 -7.30 40.61
N LEU A 14 32.90 -8.62 40.42
CA LEU A 14 32.61 -9.32 39.16
C LEU A 14 31.14 -9.77 38.99
N LEU A 15 30.31 -9.67 40.02
CA LEU A 15 28.91 -10.13 40.02
C LEU A 15 27.88 -9.02 39.78
N ASN A 16 28.32 -7.75 39.61
CA ASN A 16 27.44 -6.65 39.25
C ASN A 16 27.54 -6.34 37.74
N PHE A 17 27.63 -7.36 36.87
CA PHE A 17 27.19 -7.22 35.49
C PHE A 17 25.67 -7.17 35.53
N SER A 18 25.12 -6.00 35.80
CA SER A 18 23.74 -5.70 35.43
C SER A 18 23.59 -6.13 33.98
N LEU A 19 22.71 -7.09 33.70
CA LEU A 19 22.23 -7.38 32.36
C LEU A 19 21.59 -6.07 31.88
N VAL A 20 22.42 -5.16 31.33
CA VAL A 20 21.91 -4.05 30.56
C VAL A 20 21.21 -4.72 29.40
N LYS A 21 19.88 -4.80 29.44
CA LYS A 21 19.09 -5.24 28.31
C LYS A 21 19.56 -4.41 27.13
N ALA A 22 20.18 -5.05 26.15
CA ALA A 22 20.67 -4.35 24.98
C ALA A 22 19.52 -3.53 24.39
N GLU A 23 19.73 -2.23 24.23
CA GLU A 23 18.74 -1.34 23.68
C GLU A 23 18.46 -1.77 22.23
N THR A 24 17.20 -2.01 21.89
CA THR A 24 16.75 -2.39 20.54
C THR A 24 16.19 -1.18 19.82
N ILE A 25 16.25 -1.19 18.49
CA ILE A 25 15.48 -0.30 17.64
C ILE A 25 14.13 -0.99 17.39
N LYS A 26 13.04 -0.32 17.73
CA LYS A 26 11.71 -0.92 17.64
C LYS A 26 10.99 -0.54 16.38
N VAL A 27 10.49 -1.55 15.67
CA VAL A 27 9.72 -1.42 14.42
C VAL A 27 8.27 -1.80 14.71
N GLY A 28 7.37 -0.83 14.67
CA GLY A 28 5.93 -1.06 14.81
C GLY A 28 5.35 -1.68 13.53
N VAL A 29 4.48 -2.67 13.71
CA VAL A 29 3.75 -3.35 12.62
C VAL A 29 2.27 -3.23 12.91
N LEU A 30 1.58 -2.43 12.09
CA LEU A 30 0.18 -2.04 12.30
C LEU A 30 -0.67 -2.54 11.13
N HIS A 31 -1.06 -3.81 11.19
CA HIS A 31 -1.87 -4.48 10.16
C HIS A 31 -2.99 -5.29 10.77
N SER A 32 -4.17 -5.30 10.12
CA SER A 32 -5.30 -6.13 10.53
C SER A 32 -5.00 -7.62 10.31
N LEU A 33 -5.02 -8.39 11.39
CA LEU A 33 -4.83 -9.84 11.38
C LEU A 33 -6.17 -10.57 11.51
N SER A 34 -7.24 -9.82 11.70
CA SER A 34 -8.63 -10.29 11.79
C SER A 34 -9.57 -9.28 11.13
N GLY A 35 -10.83 -9.70 10.85
CA GLY A 35 -11.84 -8.87 10.17
C GLY A 35 -11.70 -8.89 8.65
N THR A 36 -12.41 -7.98 7.97
CA THR A 36 -12.61 -7.96 6.50
C THR A 36 -11.33 -7.74 5.69
N MET A 37 -10.29 -7.15 6.30
CA MET A 37 -9.01 -6.85 5.64
C MET A 37 -7.90 -7.88 5.95
N ALA A 38 -8.17 -8.89 6.78
CA ALA A 38 -7.17 -9.88 7.16
C ALA A 38 -6.62 -10.66 5.95
N ILE A 39 -7.45 -10.89 4.92
CA ILE A 39 -7.07 -11.56 3.67
C ILE A 39 -5.90 -10.83 2.97
N SER A 40 -5.85 -9.51 3.06
CA SER A 40 -4.83 -8.67 2.40
C SER A 40 -3.67 -8.30 3.34
N GLU A 41 -3.93 -8.15 4.66
CA GLU A 41 -2.96 -7.52 5.58
C GLU A 41 -2.09 -8.53 6.36
N THR A 42 -2.52 -9.79 6.49
CA THR A 42 -1.75 -10.78 7.29
C THR A 42 -0.37 -11.03 6.72
N THR A 43 -0.25 -11.12 5.40
CA THR A 43 1.02 -11.33 4.70
C THR A 43 1.98 -10.15 4.86
N LEU A 44 1.45 -8.92 4.99
CA LEU A 44 2.26 -7.71 5.17
C LEU A 44 2.96 -7.68 6.53
N LYS A 45 2.27 -8.15 7.59
CA LYS A 45 2.91 -8.36 8.90
C LYS A 45 4.08 -9.35 8.78
N ASP A 46 3.89 -10.48 8.09
CA ASP A 46 4.94 -11.48 7.91
C ASP A 46 6.12 -10.94 7.11
N THR A 47 5.86 -10.08 6.12
CA THR A 47 6.90 -9.40 5.34
C THR A 47 7.80 -8.55 6.23
N ILE A 48 7.24 -7.71 7.08
CA ILE A 48 8.05 -6.89 8.02
C ILE A 48 8.82 -7.77 9.01
N LEU A 49 8.23 -8.86 9.51
CA LEU A 49 8.94 -9.80 10.38
C LEU A 49 10.15 -10.42 9.68
N MET A 50 10.00 -10.81 8.42
CA MET A 50 11.09 -11.32 7.58
C MET A 50 12.21 -10.27 7.41
N LEU A 51 11.85 -9.03 7.09
CA LEU A 51 12.81 -7.94 6.89
C LEU A 51 13.58 -7.61 8.18
N VAL A 52 12.90 -7.57 9.31
CA VAL A 52 13.52 -7.39 10.64
C VAL A 52 14.50 -8.55 10.94
N GLU A 53 14.11 -9.80 10.67
CA GLU A 53 14.99 -10.95 10.85
C GLU A 53 16.21 -10.87 9.93
N LYS A 54 16.01 -10.54 8.64
CA LYS A 54 17.06 -10.37 7.64
C LYS A 54 18.07 -9.29 8.06
N GLN A 55 17.57 -8.12 8.48
CA GLN A 55 18.42 -7.02 8.96
C GLN A 55 19.21 -7.42 10.22
N ASN A 56 18.58 -8.15 11.15
CA ASN A 56 19.27 -8.66 12.34
C ASN A 56 20.38 -9.68 12.03
N LYS A 57 20.17 -10.53 11.03
CA LYS A 57 21.20 -11.46 10.54
C LYS A 57 22.36 -10.72 9.86
N ALA A 58 22.08 -9.59 9.22
CA ALA A 58 23.09 -8.70 8.62
C ALA A 58 23.88 -7.87 9.65
N GLY A 59 23.55 -7.95 10.95
CA GLY A 59 24.26 -7.25 12.02
C GLY A 59 23.43 -6.19 12.76
N GLY A 60 22.17 -6.05 12.42
CA GLY A 60 21.24 -5.06 13.03
C GLY A 60 21.37 -3.69 12.36
N LEU A 61 21.08 -2.62 13.09
CA LEU A 61 21.13 -1.24 12.62
C LEU A 61 21.73 -0.34 13.69
N LEU A 62 22.71 0.49 13.34
CA LEU A 62 23.49 1.31 14.28
C LEU A 62 24.08 0.51 15.46
N GLY A 63 24.49 -0.75 15.21
CA GLY A 63 25.01 -1.65 16.24
C GLY A 63 23.97 -2.22 17.21
N LYS A 64 22.68 -2.02 16.95
CA LYS A 64 21.57 -2.52 17.74
C LYS A 64 20.75 -3.53 16.95
N LYS A 65 20.10 -4.47 17.64
CA LYS A 65 19.09 -5.34 17.01
C LYS A 65 17.77 -4.60 16.80
N LEU A 66 17.04 -4.98 15.77
CA LEU A 66 15.67 -4.57 15.56
C LEU A 66 14.71 -5.50 16.31
N GLU A 67 13.64 -4.94 16.85
CA GLU A 67 12.56 -5.65 17.54
C GLU A 67 11.23 -5.25 16.88
N ALA A 68 10.53 -6.21 16.27
CA ALA A 68 9.21 -5.98 15.73
C ALA A 68 8.16 -5.98 16.84
N VAL A 69 7.31 -4.94 16.86
CA VAL A 69 6.17 -4.82 17.78
C VAL A 69 4.90 -4.87 16.95
N VAL A 70 4.24 -6.04 16.97
CA VAL A 70 3.04 -6.29 16.17
C VAL A 70 1.78 -5.96 16.98
N VAL A 71 0.85 -5.25 16.36
CA VAL A 71 -0.50 -5.00 16.89
C VAL A 71 -1.55 -5.33 15.84
N ASP A 72 -2.70 -5.84 16.30
CA ASP A 72 -3.86 -6.13 15.47
C ASP A 72 -4.98 -5.11 15.74
N PRO A 73 -5.30 -4.22 14.79
CA PRO A 73 -6.44 -3.32 14.87
C PRO A 73 -7.74 -3.94 14.35
N ALA A 74 -7.78 -5.23 14.03
CA ALA A 74 -8.96 -6.05 13.73
C ALA A 74 -9.91 -5.47 12.66
N SER A 75 -9.40 -4.75 11.66
CA SER A 75 -10.19 -4.04 10.64
C SER A 75 -11.17 -3.00 11.22
N ASP A 76 -10.88 -2.51 12.43
CA ASP A 76 -11.65 -1.47 13.11
C ASP A 76 -10.90 -0.13 13.09
N TRP A 77 -11.48 0.86 12.41
CA TRP A 77 -10.78 2.13 12.13
C TRP A 77 -10.46 2.96 13.38
N PRO A 78 -11.35 3.11 14.37
CA PRO A 78 -11.02 3.67 15.68
C PRO A 78 -9.88 2.94 16.38
N LEU A 79 -9.88 1.61 16.36
CA LEU A 79 -8.86 0.79 16.99
C LEU A 79 -7.48 0.97 16.32
N PHE A 80 -7.42 1.25 15.01
CA PHE A 80 -6.16 1.66 14.35
C PHE A 80 -5.52 2.86 15.03
N ALA A 81 -6.29 3.91 15.33
CA ALA A 81 -5.78 5.11 16.00
C ALA A 81 -5.30 4.80 17.44
N GLU A 82 -6.03 3.96 18.18
CA GLU A 82 -5.62 3.53 19.53
C GLU A 82 -4.31 2.73 19.47
N LYS A 83 -4.20 1.79 18.54
CA LYS A 83 -2.99 0.97 18.34
C LYS A 83 -1.80 1.79 17.86
N ALA A 84 -1.99 2.77 16.99
CA ALA A 84 -0.96 3.72 16.61
C ALA A 84 -0.45 4.51 17.82
N LYS A 85 -1.35 5.01 18.66
CA LYS A 85 -0.99 5.71 19.89
C LYS A 85 -0.26 4.79 20.88
N GLU A 86 -0.69 3.54 21.05
CA GLU A 86 0.00 2.53 21.84
C GLU A 86 1.44 2.32 21.37
N LEU A 87 1.63 2.10 20.04
CA LEU A 87 2.96 1.92 19.44
C LEU A 87 3.89 3.10 19.73
N LEU A 88 3.41 4.34 19.54
CA LEU A 88 4.23 5.54 19.67
C LEU A 88 4.50 5.92 21.13
N THR A 89 3.54 5.76 22.06
CA THR A 89 3.65 6.29 23.42
C THR A 89 4.04 5.24 24.46
N VAL A 90 3.52 4.02 24.34
CA VAL A 90 3.77 2.92 25.29
C VAL A 90 4.95 2.08 24.84
N GLN A 91 4.89 1.56 23.61
CA GLN A 91 5.94 0.72 23.03
C GLN A 91 7.16 1.53 22.61
N LYS A 92 6.97 2.81 22.29
CA LYS A 92 8.01 3.76 21.85
C LYS A 92 8.78 3.24 20.65
N VAL A 93 8.05 2.86 19.62
CA VAL A 93 8.65 2.40 18.36
C VAL A 93 9.30 3.57 17.61
N ASP A 94 10.38 3.28 16.88
CA ASP A 94 11.15 4.26 16.12
C ASP A 94 10.52 4.55 14.75
N VAL A 95 9.76 3.60 14.21
CA VAL A 95 9.06 3.65 12.92
C VAL A 95 7.86 2.72 12.94
N VAL A 96 6.87 2.98 12.11
CA VAL A 96 5.73 2.09 11.90
C VAL A 96 5.58 1.77 10.42
N PHE A 97 5.36 0.49 10.11
CA PHE A 97 4.94 0.00 8.80
C PHE A 97 3.51 -0.51 8.95
N GLY A 98 2.58 0.00 8.12
CA GLY A 98 1.20 -0.44 8.33
C GLY A 98 0.13 0.31 7.58
N CYS A 99 -1.09 -0.07 7.95
CA CYS A 99 -2.34 0.26 7.29
C CYS A 99 -2.47 -0.39 5.90
N TRP A 100 -3.72 -0.57 5.48
CA TRP A 100 -4.09 -0.91 4.12
C TRP A 100 -5.07 0.12 3.56
N THR A 101 -6.22 0.26 4.21
CA THR A 101 -7.27 1.13 3.72
C THR A 101 -6.94 2.60 3.94
N SER A 102 -7.39 3.48 3.04
CA SER A 102 -7.26 4.92 3.25
C SER A 102 -7.98 5.39 4.51
N VAL A 103 -9.08 4.74 4.90
CA VAL A 103 -9.76 5.09 6.15
C VAL A 103 -8.94 4.71 7.39
N SER A 104 -8.22 3.59 7.38
CA SER A 104 -7.30 3.27 8.49
C SER A 104 -6.15 4.27 8.57
N ARG A 105 -5.53 4.62 7.41
CA ARG A 105 -4.50 5.68 7.35
C ARG A 105 -5.03 7.01 7.88
N LYS A 106 -6.23 7.42 7.46
CA LYS A 106 -6.87 8.67 7.94
C LYS A 106 -7.11 8.65 9.44
N SER A 107 -7.47 7.51 10.01
CA SER A 107 -7.66 7.37 11.45
C SER A 107 -6.37 7.54 12.25
N VAL A 108 -5.24 7.06 11.71
CA VAL A 108 -3.94 7.15 12.42
C VAL A 108 -3.19 8.45 12.15
N LEU A 109 -3.46 9.12 11.02
CA LEU A 109 -2.73 10.31 10.59
C LEU A 109 -2.63 11.40 11.66
N PRO A 110 -3.73 11.81 12.34
CA PRO A 110 -3.65 12.81 13.41
C PRO A 110 -2.73 12.37 14.57
N VAL A 111 -2.70 11.07 14.88
CA VAL A 111 -1.85 10.52 15.94
C VAL A 111 -0.38 10.63 15.56
N PHE A 112 -0.02 10.28 14.32
CA PHE A 112 1.35 10.40 13.81
C PHE A 112 1.82 11.85 13.75
N GLU A 113 0.95 12.77 13.33
CA GLU A 113 1.28 14.20 13.26
C GLU A 113 1.43 14.84 14.64
N GLU A 114 0.54 14.53 15.59
CA GLU A 114 0.59 15.04 16.95
C GLU A 114 1.83 14.56 17.71
N LEU A 115 2.15 13.26 17.58
CA LEU A 115 3.24 12.61 18.30
C LEU A 115 4.57 12.61 17.53
N ASN A 116 4.61 13.21 16.35
CA ASN A 116 5.74 13.19 15.43
C ASN A 116 6.28 11.77 15.19
N GLY A 117 5.38 10.82 14.96
CA GLY A 117 5.71 9.46 14.53
C GLY A 117 6.07 9.40 13.05
N LEU A 118 6.60 8.27 12.58
CA LEU A 118 6.90 8.02 11.17
C LEU A 118 6.19 6.77 10.70
N LEU A 119 5.34 6.90 9.69
CA LEU A 119 4.58 5.81 9.06
C LEU A 119 5.09 5.56 7.64
N PHE A 120 5.34 4.30 7.29
CA PHE A 120 5.46 3.83 5.92
C PHE A 120 4.16 3.15 5.51
N TYR A 121 3.47 3.72 4.54
CA TYR A 121 2.19 3.25 4.04
C TYR A 121 2.38 2.54 2.69
N PRO A 122 2.16 1.18 2.61
CA PRO A 122 2.62 0.37 1.48
C PRO A 122 1.59 0.19 0.37
N VAL A 123 0.40 0.78 0.47
CA VAL A 123 -0.74 0.44 -0.39
C VAL A 123 -1.06 1.60 -1.31
N GLN A 124 -1.61 1.29 -2.48
CA GLN A 124 -2.18 2.31 -3.38
C GLN A 124 -3.24 3.14 -2.66
N TYR A 125 -3.38 4.39 -3.07
CA TYR A 125 -4.36 5.28 -2.48
C TYR A 125 -4.86 6.33 -3.48
N GLU A 126 -5.89 7.07 -3.08
CA GLU A 126 -6.57 8.07 -3.89
C GLU A 126 -5.78 9.36 -4.15
N GLY A 127 -4.59 9.50 -3.56
CA GLY A 127 -3.94 10.80 -3.53
C GLY A 127 -4.63 11.78 -2.59
N GLU A 128 -4.60 13.07 -2.93
CA GLU A 128 -5.28 14.17 -2.24
C GLU A 128 -4.89 14.29 -0.75
N GLU A 129 -3.71 13.81 -0.41
CA GLU A 129 -3.12 13.84 0.93
C GLU A 129 -1.61 13.91 0.85
N SER A 130 -1.03 14.69 1.74
CA SER A 130 0.41 14.71 1.96
C SER A 130 0.68 15.03 3.43
N SER A 131 1.54 14.25 4.07
CA SER A 131 1.96 14.47 5.46
C SER A 131 3.45 14.26 5.62
N LYS A 132 4.09 15.14 6.40
CA LYS A 132 5.52 14.98 6.76
C LYS A 132 5.79 13.71 7.60
N ASN A 133 4.75 13.10 8.14
CA ASN A 133 4.83 11.94 9.01
C ASN A 133 4.51 10.62 8.28
N VAL A 134 4.24 10.68 6.98
CA VAL A 134 3.92 9.49 6.17
C VAL A 134 4.78 9.45 4.92
N PHE A 135 5.44 8.32 4.68
CA PHE A 135 6.01 7.95 3.39
C PHE A 135 5.04 6.99 2.68
N TYR A 136 4.60 7.39 1.48
CA TYR A 136 3.66 6.65 0.65
C TYR A 136 4.46 5.76 -0.31
N THR A 137 4.59 4.49 0.02
CA THR A 137 5.38 3.54 -0.78
C THR A 137 4.54 2.74 -1.78
N GLY A 138 3.21 2.76 -1.63
CA GLY A 138 2.27 2.29 -2.63
C GLY A 138 1.98 3.33 -3.72
N ALA A 139 1.17 2.95 -4.71
CA ALA A 139 0.86 3.77 -5.87
C ALA A 139 -0.02 4.99 -5.56
N ALA A 140 0.33 6.13 -6.14
CA ALA A 140 -0.59 7.27 -6.32
C ALA A 140 -1.47 7.07 -7.59
N PRO A 141 -2.55 7.87 -7.79
CA PRO A 141 -3.44 7.67 -8.94
C PRO A 141 -2.76 7.70 -10.31
N ASN A 142 -1.71 8.50 -10.47
CA ASN A 142 -0.92 8.56 -11.69
C ASN A 142 0.02 7.35 -11.88
N GLN A 143 0.14 6.50 -10.87
CA GLN A 143 0.93 5.27 -10.87
C GLN A 143 0.05 4.00 -10.89
N GLN A 144 -1.27 4.12 -11.04
CA GLN A 144 -2.18 2.98 -11.13
C GLN A 144 -3.44 3.31 -11.93
N ALA A 145 -4.29 4.18 -11.40
CA ALA A 145 -5.65 4.40 -11.89
C ALA A 145 -5.69 5.02 -13.31
N ILE A 146 -4.90 6.06 -13.54
CA ILE A 146 -4.86 6.74 -14.86
C ILE A 146 -4.22 5.84 -15.92
N PRO A 147 -3.03 5.24 -15.72
CA PRO A 147 -2.44 4.33 -16.72
C PRO A 147 -3.31 3.12 -17.05
N ALA A 148 -4.04 2.57 -16.07
CA ALA A 148 -4.95 1.46 -16.31
C ALA A 148 -6.13 1.85 -17.22
N VAL A 149 -6.70 3.03 -17.04
CA VAL A 149 -7.76 3.56 -17.90
C VAL A 149 -7.21 3.85 -19.29
N ASP A 150 -6.02 4.43 -19.41
CA ASP A 150 -5.37 4.70 -20.72
C ASP A 150 -5.11 3.41 -21.48
N TYR A 151 -4.60 2.38 -20.80
CA TYR A 151 -4.40 1.06 -21.40
C TYR A 151 -5.71 0.49 -21.98
N LEU A 152 -6.80 0.50 -21.22
CA LEU A 152 -8.09 0.01 -21.67
C LEU A 152 -8.71 0.89 -22.76
N ALA A 153 -8.55 2.21 -22.68
CA ALA A 153 -9.00 3.14 -23.73
C ALA A 153 -8.28 2.89 -25.05
N ALA A 154 -6.96 2.60 -25.00
CA ALA A 154 -6.17 2.20 -26.17
C ALA A 154 -6.64 0.85 -26.75
N GLN A 155 -7.20 -0.05 -25.92
CA GLN A 155 -7.85 -1.29 -26.36
C GLN A 155 -9.26 -1.07 -26.92
N GLY A 156 -9.71 0.18 -27.04
CA GLY A 156 -10.98 0.55 -27.66
C GLY A 156 -12.17 0.58 -26.68
N VAL A 157 -11.95 0.53 -25.38
CA VAL A 157 -13.01 0.73 -24.37
C VAL A 157 -13.58 2.14 -24.46
N LYS A 158 -14.91 2.26 -24.49
CA LYS A 158 -15.67 3.51 -24.63
C LYS A 158 -16.79 3.66 -23.61
N LYS A 159 -17.06 2.62 -22.81
CA LYS A 159 -18.03 2.64 -21.70
C LYS A 159 -17.34 2.11 -20.45
N TRP A 160 -17.68 2.68 -19.32
CA TRP A 160 -16.95 2.46 -18.09
C TRP A 160 -17.88 2.21 -16.93
N VAL A 161 -17.59 1.16 -16.18
CA VAL A 161 -18.19 0.90 -14.88
C VAL A 161 -17.14 1.16 -13.82
N LEU A 162 -17.40 2.07 -12.89
CA LEU A 162 -16.55 2.34 -11.74
C LEU A 162 -17.23 1.72 -10.51
N ALA A 163 -16.76 0.53 -10.10
CA ALA A 163 -17.31 -0.21 -8.99
C ALA A 163 -16.36 -0.19 -7.79
N GLY A 164 -16.83 0.19 -6.61
CA GLY A 164 -15.96 0.32 -5.45
C GLY A 164 -16.63 0.06 -4.11
N THR A 165 -15.81 -0.15 -3.10
CA THR A 165 -16.25 -0.16 -1.70
C THR A 165 -16.60 1.27 -1.26
N ASP A 166 -17.63 1.44 -0.45
CA ASP A 166 -18.14 2.76 -0.05
C ASP A 166 -17.32 3.40 1.07
N TYR A 167 -16.14 3.94 0.71
CA TYR A 167 -15.31 4.74 1.61
C TYR A 167 -14.40 5.68 0.81
N VAL A 168 -13.54 6.43 1.48
CA VAL A 168 -12.76 7.55 0.91
C VAL A 168 -11.95 7.16 -0.34
N TYR A 169 -11.21 6.03 -0.33
CA TYR A 169 -10.36 5.65 -1.46
C TYR A 169 -11.17 5.44 -2.76
N PRO A 170 -12.19 4.56 -2.82
CA PRO A 170 -12.95 4.40 -4.05
C PRO A 170 -13.72 5.65 -4.46
N ARG A 171 -14.28 6.38 -3.49
CA ARG A 171 -15.03 7.61 -3.77
C ARG A 171 -14.18 8.66 -4.47
N ILE A 172 -12.97 8.91 -3.96
CA ILE A 172 -12.07 9.93 -4.54
C ILE A 172 -11.42 9.38 -5.82
N THR A 173 -10.92 8.16 -5.84
CA THR A 173 -10.34 7.56 -7.05
C THR A 173 -11.34 7.54 -8.21
N ASN A 174 -12.57 7.11 -7.97
CA ASN A 174 -13.61 7.11 -9.00
C ASN A 174 -14.02 8.53 -9.43
N LYS A 175 -13.97 9.51 -8.52
CA LYS A 175 -14.22 10.93 -8.88
C LYS A 175 -13.12 11.47 -9.81
N ILE A 176 -11.85 11.13 -9.53
CA ILE A 176 -10.72 11.47 -10.40
C ILE A 176 -10.90 10.80 -11.77
N LEU A 177 -11.22 9.51 -11.79
CA LEU A 177 -11.44 8.76 -13.04
C LEU A 177 -12.64 9.27 -13.83
N GLU A 178 -13.76 9.58 -13.16
CA GLU A 178 -14.93 10.17 -13.82
C GLU A 178 -14.58 11.50 -14.51
N SER A 179 -13.83 12.36 -13.81
CA SER A 179 -13.35 13.62 -14.36
C SER A 179 -12.40 13.40 -15.54
N TYR A 180 -11.45 12.47 -15.41
CA TYR A 180 -10.52 12.11 -16.48
C TYR A 180 -11.26 11.56 -17.72
N LEU A 181 -12.17 10.62 -17.53
CA LEU A 181 -12.98 10.03 -18.59
C LEU A 181 -13.78 11.10 -19.35
N LYS A 182 -14.42 12.03 -18.64
CA LYS A 182 -15.25 13.09 -19.25
C LYS A 182 -14.41 14.16 -19.95
N ASN A 183 -13.42 14.69 -19.25
CA ASN A 183 -12.72 15.92 -19.67
C ASN A 183 -11.49 15.67 -20.54
N VAL A 184 -10.85 14.51 -20.41
CA VAL A 184 -9.66 14.15 -21.19
C VAL A 184 -10.02 13.17 -22.32
N LEU A 185 -10.73 12.09 -21.99
CA LEU A 185 -11.08 11.05 -22.97
C LEU A 185 -12.40 11.32 -23.72
N GLY A 186 -13.16 12.37 -23.34
CA GLY A 186 -14.40 12.78 -24.00
C GLY A 186 -15.53 11.76 -23.86
N VAL A 187 -15.54 10.95 -22.80
CA VAL A 187 -16.58 9.95 -22.53
C VAL A 187 -17.86 10.66 -22.09
N ALA A 188 -18.97 10.33 -22.73
CA ALA A 188 -20.27 10.90 -22.34
C ALA A 188 -20.74 10.33 -21.02
N GLU A 189 -21.41 11.15 -20.19
CA GLU A 189 -21.92 10.75 -18.87
C GLU A 189 -22.77 9.47 -18.90
N LYS A 190 -23.61 9.30 -19.92
CA LYS A 190 -24.43 8.07 -20.11
C LYS A 190 -23.61 6.80 -20.36
N ASP A 191 -22.33 6.94 -20.68
CA ASP A 191 -21.39 5.85 -20.92
C ASP A 191 -20.51 5.57 -19.66
N ILE A 192 -20.85 6.16 -18.52
CA ILE A 192 -20.23 5.93 -17.23
C ILE A 192 -21.29 5.45 -16.24
N MET A 193 -21.03 4.31 -15.58
CA MET A 193 -21.83 3.77 -14.48
C MET A 193 -20.98 3.74 -13.21
N ILE A 194 -21.52 4.19 -12.09
CA ILE A 194 -20.80 4.20 -10.82
C ILE A 194 -21.63 3.47 -9.75
N ASN A 195 -21.00 2.51 -9.06
CA ASN A 195 -21.61 1.73 -7.99
C ASN A 195 -20.71 1.65 -6.77
N TYR A 196 -21.28 1.76 -5.58
CA TYR A 196 -20.58 1.58 -4.32
C TYR A 196 -21.33 0.60 -3.42
N THR A 197 -20.57 -0.24 -2.70
CA THR A 197 -21.08 -1.22 -1.74
C THR A 197 -20.33 -1.11 -0.43
N PRO A 198 -20.94 -1.45 0.72
CA PRO A 198 -20.22 -1.46 1.99
C PRO A 198 -19.10 -2.51 2.01
N PHE A 199 -18.17 -2.40 2.96
CA PHE A 199 -17.21 -3.46 3.24
C PHE A 199 -17.93 -4.78 3.54
N GLY A 200 -17.35 -5.91 3.09
CA GLY A 200 -17.92 -7.23 3.29
C GLY A 200 -19.20 -7.50 2.51
N HIS A 201 -19.51 -6.69 1.48
CA HIS A 201 -20.71 -6.90 0.65
C HIS A 201 -20.65 -8.25 -0.08
N SER A 202 -21.73 -9.02 -0.01
CA SER A 202 -21.76 -10.39 -0.54
C SER A 202 -22.84 -10.66 -1.59
N ASP A 203 -23.86 -9.80 -1.71
CA ASP A 203 -24.97 -9.96 -2.67
C ASP A 203 -24.74 -9.09 -3.92
N TRP A 204 -24.00 -9.60 -4.88
CA TRP A 204 -23.63 -8.91 -6.11
C TRP A 204 -24.62 -9.13 -7.28
N GLN A 205 -25.67 -9.94 -7.10
CA GLN A 205 -26.54 -10.38 -8.19
C GLN A 205 -27.12 -9.22 -9.01
N THR A 206 -27.68 -8.22 -8.33
CA THR A 206 -28.29 -7.06 -9.00
C THR A 206 -27.26 -6.20 -9.69
N ILE A 207 -26.17 -5.86 -9.00
CA ILE A 207 -25.12 -4.99 -9.55
C ILE A 207 -24.46 -5.62 -10.77
N VAL A 208 -24.12 -6.92 -10.70
CA VAL A 208 -23.51 -7.64 -11.84
C VAL A 208 -24.50 -7.77 -13.01
N SER A 209 -25.79 -7.98 -12.73
CA SER A 209 -26.83 -7.95 -13.78
C SER A 209 -26.93 -6.60 -14.48
N ASP A 210 -26.81 -5.51 -13.74
CA ASP A 210 -26.84 -4.16 -14.31
C ASP A 210 -25.55 -3.86 -15.08
N ILE A 211 -24.38 -4.30 -14.59
CA ILE A 211 -23.11 -4.25 -15.34
C ILE A 211 -23.25 -4.99 -16.67
N LYS A 212 -23.81 -6.21 -16.66
CA LYS A 212 -24.04 -7.01 -17.86
C LYS A 212 -24.94 -6.28 -18.87
N LYS A 213 -26.10 -5.79 -18.42
CA LYS A 213 -27.02 -5.03 -19.28
C LYS A 213 -26.36 -3.79 -19.86
N PHE A 214 -25.64 -3.05 -19.03
CA PHE A 214 -24.90 -1.86 -19.46
C PHE A 214 -23.79 -2.22 -20.46
N GLY A 215 -22.98 -3.23 -20.17
CA GLY A 215 -21.81 -3.60 -20.95
C GLY A 215 -22.10 -4.29 -22.28
N MET A 216 -23.15 -5.11 -22.34
CA MET A 216 -23.50 -5.84 -23.58
C MET A 216 -24.20 -4.97 -24.62
N ALA A 217 -24.50 -3.71 -24.31
CA ALA A 217 -25.20 -2.78 -25.22
C ALA A 217 -24.23 -1.86 -25.96
N GLY A 218 -23.85 -2.25 -27.15
CA GLY A 218 -23.22 -1.38 -28.18
C GLY A 218 -21.71 -1.22 -28.08
N LYS A 219 -21.19 -0.31 -27.24
CA LYS A 219 -19.76 0.03 -27.21
C LYS A 219 -18.98 -0.94 -26.29
N LYS A 220 -17.69 -1.18 -26.60
CA LYS A 220 -16.79 -1.95 -25.74
C LYS A 220 -16.74 -1.33 -24.34
N THR A 221 -16.99 -2.14 -23.33
CA THR A 221 -17.13 -1.72 -21.94
C THR A 221 -16.06 -2.39 -21.08
N ALA A 222 -15.59 -1.71 -20.06
CA ALA A 222 -14.76 -2.29 -19.00
C ALA A 222 -15.26 -1.89 -17.61
N VAL A 223 -14.92 -2.69 -16.62
CA VAL A 223 -15.10 -2.38 -15.20
C VAL A 223 -13.75 -1.97 -14.61
N VAL A 224 -13.70 -0.83 -13.95
CA VAL A 224 -12.62 -0.47 -13.03
C VAL A 224 -13.08 -0.80 -11.62
N SER A 225 -12.37 -1.72 -10.98
CA SER A 225 -12.72 -2.20 -9.63
C SER A 225 -11.81 -1.57 -8.58
N THR A 226 -12.41 -0.80 -7.69
CA THR A 226 -11.83 -0.29 -6.44
C THR A 226 -12.47 -0.98 -5.22
N ILE A 227 -12.92 -2.23 -5.39
CA ILE A 227 -13.46 -3.08 -4.34
C ILE A 227 -12.30 -3.60 -3.49
N ASN A 228 -12.46 -3.58 -2.15
CA ASN A 228 -11.40 -3.98 -1.22
C ASN A 228 -11.83 -5.15 -0.33
N GLY A 229 -10.83 -5.94 0.08
CA GLY A 229 -10.99 -7.03 1.03
C GLY A 229 -11.81 -8.20 0.50
N ASP A 230 -12.46 -8.89 1.41
CA ASP A 230 -13.21 -10.13 1.17
C ASP A 230 -14.40 -10.00 0.22
N ALA A 231 -14.91 -8.79 -0.01
CA ALA A 231 -15.99 -8.51 -0.97
C ALA A 231 -15.61 -8.83 -2.44
N ASN A 232 -14.31 -8.91 -2.77
CA ASN A 232 -13.84 -9.32 -4.09
C ASN A 232 -14.24 -10.76 -4.43
N VAL A 233 -14.22 -11.67 -3.45
CA VAL A 233 -14.53 -13.10 -3.67
C VAL A 233 -15.94 -13.28 -4.26
N PRO A 234 -17.02 -12.81 -3.61
CA PRO A 234 -18.38 -12.95 -4.16
C PRO A 234 -18.60 -12.08 -5.42
N PHE A 235 -17.91 -10.96 -5.60
CA PHE A 235 -18.00 -10.15 -6.79
C PHE A 235 -17.57 -10.95 -8.04
N TYR A 236 -16.36 -11.49 -8.05
CA TYR A 236 -15.86 -12.28 -9.18
C TYR A 236 -16.63 -13.58 -9.39
N LYS A 237 -17.02 -14.25 -8.29
CA LYS A 237 -17.89 -15.43 -8.39
C LYS A 237 -19.18 -15.11 -9.12
N GLU A 238 -19.78 -13.96 -8.85
CA GLU A 238 -21.03 -13.57 -9.49
C GLU A 238 -20.83 -13.16 -10.95
N LEU A 239 -19.70 -12.54 -11.32
CA LEU A 239 -19.35 -12.33 -12.73
C LEU A 239 -19.35 -13.66 -13.49
N GLY A 240 -18.68 -14.68 -12.95
CA GLY A 240 -18.67 -16.02 -13.51
C GLY A 240 -20.06 -16.67 -13.59
N ASN A 241 -20.87 -16.59 -12.52
CA ASN A 241 -22.25 -17.11 -12.48
C ASN A 241 -23.13 -16.52 -13.58
N GLN A 242 -22.96 -15.24 -13.88
CA GLN A 242 -23.71 -14.57 -14.94
C GLN A 242 -23.06 -14.69 -16.34
N GLY A 243 -21.94 -15.40 -16.43
CA GLY A 243 -21.22 -15.66 -17.70
C GLY A 243 -20.60 -14.42 -18.29
N ILE A 244 -20.15 -13.47 -17.45
CA ILE A 244 -19.38 -12.30 -17.91
C ILE A 244 -17.91 -12.75 -17.98
N LYS A 245 -17.35 -12.70 -19.18
CA LYS A 245 -15.96 -13.07 -19.43
C LYS A 245 -15.11 -11.82 -19.67
N ALA A 246 -13.80 -11.94 -19.44
CA ALA A 246 -12.85 -10.86 -19.67
C ALA A 246 -12.83 -10.36 -21.12
N GLU A 247 -13.08 -11.24 -22.10
CA GLU A 247 -13.18 -10.90 -23.52
C GLU A 247 -14.37 -10.01 -23.85
N ASP A 248 -15.47 -10.12 -23.07
CA ASP A 248 -16.70 -9.35 -23.25
C ASP A 248 -16.66 -8.02 -22.48
N ILE A 249 -16.39 -8.11 -21.18
CA ILE A 249 -16.33 -6.96 -20.26
C ILE A 249 -15.14 -7.19 -19.30
N PRO A 250 -13.92 -6.77 -19.70
CA PRO A 250 -12.76 -6.90 -18.82
C PRO A 250 -12.95 -6.09 -17.53
N VAL A 251 -12.51 -6.65 -16.43
CA VAL A 251 -12.33 -5.95 -15.15
C VAL A 251 -10.86 -5.61 -15.01
N VAL A 252 -10.51 -4.36 -14.67
CA VAL A 252 -9.20 -4.02 -14.13
C VAL A 252 -9.34 -3.71 -12.65
N ALA A 253 -8.68 -4.49 -11.81
CA ALA A 253 -8.72 -4.34 -10.35
C ALA A 253 -7.52 -3.54 -9.85
N PHE A 254 -7.76 -2.74 -8.78
CA PHE A 254 -6.73 -1.96 -8.09
C PHE A 254 -6.42 -2.48 -6.68
N SER A 255 -7.12 -3.53 -6.25
CA SER A 255 -6.95 -4.13 -4.92
C SER A 255 -7.09 -5.65 -4.97
N VAL A 256 -6.72 -6.27 -6.08
CA VAL A 256 -6.62 -7.73 -6.24
C VAL A 256 -5.24 -8.03 -6.79
N GLY A 257 -4.45 -8.75 -6.03
CA GLY A 257 -3.15 -9.26 -6.38
C GLY A 257 -3.08 -10.77 -6.14
N GLU A 258 -1.90 -11.32 -6.16
CA GLU A 258 -1.67 -12.76 -6.02
C GLU A 258 -2.17 -13.31 -4.68
N GLU A 259 -2.08 -12.51 -3.60
CA GLU A 259 -2.54 -12.95 -2.26
C GLU A 259 -4.05 -13.12 -2.23
N GLU A 260 -4.81 -12.17 -2.78
CA GLU A 260 -6.26 -12.30 -2.90
C GLU A 260 -6.65 -13.48 -3.80
N LEU A 261 -5.96 -13.67 -4.94
CA LEU A 261 -6.24 -14.77 -5.86
C LEU A 261 -5.98 -16.14 -5.23
N SER A 262 -5.03 -16.25 -4.32
CA SER A 262 -4.74 -17.51 -3.62
C SER A 262 -5.92 -18.03 -2.78
N GLY A 263 -6.86 -17.15 -2.44
CA GLY A 263 -8.08 -17.46 -1.69
C GLY A 263 -9.31 -17.78 -2.54
N PHE A 264 -9.22 -17.73 -3.89
CA PHE A 264 -10.38 -17.88 -4.77
C PHE A 264 -10.24 -19.08 -5.72
N ASP A 265 -11.39 -19.47 -6.30
CA ASP A 265 -11.42 -20.15 -7.58
C ASP A 265 -11.10 -19.14 -8.70
N THR A 266 -9.94 -19.25 -9.32
CA THR A 266 -9.47 -18.33 -10.37
C THR A 266 -10.14 -18.55 -11.72
N SER A 267 -10.85 -19.67 -11.92
CA SER A 267 -11.46 -20.01 -13.21
C SER A 267 -12.31 -18.90 -13.83
N PRO A 268 -13.19 -18.20 -13.08
CA PRO A 268 -13.98 -17.09 -13.64
C PRO A 268 -13.20 -15.79 -13.83
N LEU A 269 -11.95 -15.71 -13.34
CA LEU A 269 -11.15 -14.50 -13.34
C LEU A 269 -10.12 -14.45 -14.47
N VAL A 270 -9.85 -15.59 -15.11
CA VAL A 270 -8.83 -15.69 -16.18
C VAL A 270 -9.09 -14.65 -17.28
N GLY A 271 -8.04 -13.90 -17.65
CA GLY A 271 -8.11 -12.84 -18.65
C GLY A 271 -8.56 -11.47 -18.10
N HIS A 272 -9.13 -11.39 -16.88
CA HIS A 272 -9.31 -10.09 -16.21
C HIS A 272 -7.96 -9.51 -15.79
N LEU A 273 -7.92 -8.23 -15.48
CA LEU A 273 -6.70 -7.45 -15.30
C LEU A 273 -6.57 -6.93 -13.88
N ALA A 274 -5.33 -6.69 -13.49
CA ALA A 274 -5.01 -5.84 -12.35
C ALA A 274 -3.95 -4.79 -12.74
N ALA A 275 -3.93 -3.67 -12.03
CA ALA A 275 -2.93 -2.63 -12.21
C ALA A 275 -2.16 -2.43 -10.91
N TRP A 276 -0.83 -2.60 -10.96
CA TRP A 276 0.07 -2.51 -9.83
C TRP A 276 1.44 -1.95 -10.22
N ASN A 277 2.35 -1.81 -9.27
CA ASN A 277 3.75 -1.49 -9.55
C ASN A 277 4.66 -2.73 -9.48
N TYR A 278 4.10 -3.86 -9.08
CA TYR A 278 4.80 -5.12 -8.97
C TYR A 278 3.81 -6.30 -9.15
N PHE A 279 4.30 -7.36 -9.77
CA PHE A 279 3.71 -8.70 -9.77
C PHE A 279 4.79 -9.73 -9.44
N MET A 280 4.41 -10.85 -8.80
CA MET A 280 5.34 -11.93 -8.48
C MET A 280 6.05 -12.47 -9.73
N SER A 281 5.40 -12.42 -10.87
CA SER A 281 5.91 -12.82 -12.19
C SER A 281 6.94 -11.85 -12.81
N ALA A 282 7.26 -10.73 -12.16
CA ALA A 282 8.23 -9.79 -12.68
C ALA A 282 9.63 -10.42 -12.80
N GLU A 283 10.23 -10.32 -13.99
CA GLU A 283 11.53 -10.92 -14.29
C GLU A 283 12.68 -10.00 -13.84
N SER A 284 13.26 -10.27 -12.68
CA SER A 284 14.51 -9.63 -12.23
C SER A 284 15.22 -10.47 -11.17
N ASP A 285 16.56 -10.41 -11.14
CA ASP A 285 17.37 -11.09 -10.12
C ASP A 285 16.98 -10.65 -8.70
N THR A 286 16.58 -9.39 -8.52
CA THR A 286 16.14 -8.84 -7.22
C THR A 286 14.82 -9.46 -6.77
N ASN A 287 13.90 -9.70 -7.70
CA ASN A 287 12.65 -10.37 -7.43
C ASN A 287 12.87 -11.84 -7.07
N ASP A 288 13.69 -12.54 -7.84
CA ASP A 288 14.01 -13.95 -7.59
C ASP A 288 14.58 -14.14 -6.17
N MET A 289 15.51 -13.27 -5.76
CA MET A 289 16.05 -13.26 -4.39
C MET A 289 14.99 -12.97 -3.33
N PHE A 290 14.07 -12.05 -3.60
CA PHE A 290 12.98 -11.73 -2.66
C PHE A 290 12.01 -12.91 -2.50
N ILE A 291 11.61 -13.55 -3.60
CA ILE A 291 10.75 -14.72 -3.59
C ILE A 291 11.42 -15.87 -2.81
N GLU A 292 12.71 -16.13 -3.07
CA GLU A 292 13.47 -17.16 -2.35
C GLU A 292 13.53 -16.87 -0.84
N ASP A 293 13.87 -15.64 -0.45
CA ASP A 293 13.91 -15.22 0.95
C ASP A 293 12.54 -15.36 1.63
N TRP A 294 11.46 -14.98 0.91
CA TRP A 294 10.09 -15.09 1.39
C TRP A 294 9.67 -16.53 1.65
N LEU A 295 9.81 -17.40 0.64
CA LEU A 295 9.41 -18.81 0.75
C LEU A 295 10.22 -19.55 1.84
N LYS A 296 11.50 -19.20 1.98
CA LYS A 296 12.37 -19.73 3.03
C LYS A 296 11.96 -19.27 4.43
N PHE A 297 11.52 -18.01 4.56
CA PHE A 297 11.06 -17.46 5.84
C PHE A 297 9.72 -18.07 6.25
N ILE A 298 8.73 -18.04 5.34
CA ILE A 298 7.36 -18.49 5.63
C ILE A 298 7.23 -20.02 5.71
N LYS A 299 8.17 -20.76 5.10
CA LYS A 299 8.21 -22.23 5.02
C LYS A 299 6.94 -22.85 4.41
N ASP A 300 6.40 -22.18 3.43
CA ASP A 300 5.24 -22.61 2.66
C ASP A 300 5.44 -22.19 1.21
N ASP A 301 5.64 -23.16 0.32
CA ASP A 301 5.92 -22.95 -1.10
C ASP A 301 4.70 -22.54 -1.93
N LYS A 302 3.52 -22.50 -1.31
CA LYS A 302 2.29 -22.01 -1.93
C LYS A 302 2.03 -20.53 -1.67
N ARG A 303 2.80 -19.92 -0.76
CA ARG A 303 2.65 -18.51 -0.47
C ARG A 303 3.24 -17.66 -1.60
N VAL A 304 2.56 -16.58 -1.87
CA VAL A 304 2.88 -15.67 -2.97
C VAL A 304 3.48 -14.37 -2.45
N THR A 305 4.04 -13.57 -3.37
CA THR A 305 4.41 -12.18 -3.15
C THR A 305 3.48 -11.28 -3.94
N ASN A 306 3.29 -10.04 -3.51
CA ASN A 306 2.43 -9.06 -4.16
C ASN A 306 2.97 -7.63 -4.01
N ASP A 307 2.32 -6.68 -4.68
CA ASP A 307 2.72 -5.27 -4.71
C ASP A 307 2.87 -4.62 -3.32
N PRO A 308 1.92 -4.74 -2.35
CA PRO A 308 2.11 -4.14 -1.04
C PRO A 308 3.27 -4.76 -0.24
N MET A 309 3.63 -6.01 -0.48
CA MET A 309 4.83 -6.62 0.10
C MET A 309 6.09 -5.98 -0.49
N GLU A 310 6.16 -5.81 -1.80
CA GLU A 310 7.24 -5.10 -2.48
C GLU A 310 7.39 -3.67 -1.96
N ALA A 311 6.28 -2.96 -1.80
CA ALA A 311 6.27 -1.61 -1.25
C ALA A 311 6.81 -1.55 0.19
N HIS A 312 6.57 -2.59 0.99
CA HIS A 312 7.19 -2.76 2.31
C HIS A 312 8.69 -3.03 2.22
N VAL A 313 9.13 -3.88 1.30
CA VAL A 313 10.59 -4.14 1.07
C VAL A 313 11.30 -2.84 0.74
N ILE A 314 10.79 -2.11 -0.24
CA ILE A 314 11.36 -0.82 -0.66
C ILE A 314 11.36 0.19 0.50
N GLY A 315 10.23 0.34 1.18
CA GLY A 315 10.11 1.28 2.29
C GLY A 315 11.04 0.96 3.45
N PHE A 316 11.17 -0.33 3.80
CA PHE A 316 12.04 -0.79 4.86
C PHE A 316 13.53 -0.58 4.52
N ASP A 317 13.94 -0.97 3.32
CA ASP A 317 15.32 -0.80 2.87
C ASP A 317 15.71 0.68 2.77
N MET A 318 14.79 1.54 2.33
CA MET A 318 15.00 2.99 2.33
C MET A 318 15.10 3.55 3.74
N TRP A 319 14.25 3.08 4.67
CA TRP A 319 14.33 3.50 6.08
C TRP A 319 15.65 3.08 6.71
N VAL A 320 16.13 1.86 6.50
CA VAL A 320 17.43 1.38 6.96
C VAL A 320 18.55 2.29 6.45
N LYS A 321 18.60 2.55 5.14
CA LYS A 321 19.58 3.46 4.54
C LYS A 321 19.51 4.89 5.10
N ALA A 322 18.28 5.39 5.33
CA ALA A 322 18.09 6.72 5.90
C ALA A 322 18.58 6.81 7.34
N VAL A 323 18.32 5.78 8.16
CA VAL A 323 18.82 5.69 9.54
C VAL A 323 20.34 5.60 9.57
N GLU A 324 20.97 4.81 8.69
CA GLU A 324 22.44 4.72 8.56
C GLU A 324 23.02 6.07 8.17
N LYS A 325 22.45 6.72 7.15
CA LYS A 325 22.89 8.07 6.69
C LYS A 325 22.71 9.14 7.78
N ALA A 326 21.62 9.04 8.56
CA ALA A 326 21.31 9.97 9.65
C ALA A 326 22.13 9.71 10.92
N GLY A 327 22.61 8.47 11.12
CA GLY A 327 23.28 8.02 12.35
C GLY A 327 22.35 7.99 13.58
N THR A 328 21.03 8.02 13.37
CA THR A 328 20.01 8.08 14.42
C THR A 328 18.66 7.61 13.89
N THR A 329 17.75 7.21 14.80
CA THR A 329 16.34 6.90 14.50
C THR A 329 15.40 8.07 14.71
N LYS A 330 15.91 9.27 15.05
CA LYS A 330 15.06 10.47 15.25
C LYS A 330 14.30 10.82 13.99
N VAL A 331 12.98 10.90 14.09
CA VAL A 331 12.04 11.04 12.98
C VAL A 331 12.42 12.19 12.03
N ASP A 332 12.65 13.40 12.54
CA ASP A 332 12.95 14.56 11.69
C ASP A 332 14.28 14.41 10.93
N THR A 333 15.27 13.76 11.54
CA THR A 333 16.58 13.54 10.93
C THR A 333 16.50 12.42 9.88
N VAL A 334 15.77 11.34 10.19
CA VAL A 334 15.52 10.24 9.25
C VAL A 334 14.71 10.74 8.05
N ARG A 335 13.65 11.51 8.28
CA ARG A 335 12.85 12.11 7.19
C ARG A 335 13.72 12.95 6.25
N ALA A 336 14.55 13.84 6.79
CA ALA A 336 15.44 14.65 5.97
C ALA A 336 16.48 13.81 5.20
N ALA A 337 16.95 12.71 5.79
CA ALA A 337 17.87 11.79 5.16
C ALA A 337 17.23 10.93 4.06
N MET A 338 15.90 10.74 4.11
CA MET A 338 15.14 9.90 3.17
C MET A 338 15.15 10.42 1.74
N TYR A 339 15.15 11.74 1.55
CA TYR A 339 15.02 12.32 0.23
C TYR A 339 16.18 11.95 -0.70
N GLY A 340 15.82 11.47 -1.89
CA GLY A 340 16.76 11.00 -2.90
C GLY A 340 17.39 9.64 -2.59
N ILE A 341 16.95 8.93 -1.53
CA ILE A 341 17.39 7.55 -1.31
C ILE A 341 16.89 6.67 -2.44
N THR A 342 17.77 5.80 -2.90
CA THR A 342 17.50 4.81 -3.93
C THR A 342 17.72 3.40 -3.40
N VAL A 343 16.85 2.48 -3.80
CA VAL A 343 17.01 1.05 -3.56
C VAL A 343 16.68 0.29 -4.85
N PRO A 344 17.16 -0.96 -5.02
CA PRO A 344 16.72 -1.79 -6.13
C PRO A 344 15.18 -1.92 -6.11
N ASN A 345 14.58 -1.85 -7.29
CA ASN A 345 13.17 -2.16 -7.47
C ASN A 345 13.03 -3.65 -7.82
N LEU A 346 12.05 -4.34 -7.25
CA LEU A 346 11.83 -5.77 -7.52
C LEU A 346 11.38 -6.05 -8.97
N THR A 347 10.82 -5.06 -9.66
CA THR A 347 10.50 -5.15 -11.10
C THR A 347 11.70 -4.83 -12.02
N GLY A 348 12.90 -4.70 -11.44
CA GLY A 348 14.10 -4.23 -12.12
C GLY A 348 14.27 -2.71 -12.03
N GLY A 349 15.52 -2.25 -12.19
CA GLY A 349 15.85 -0.84 -12.06
C GLY A 349 15.91 -0.36 -10.61
N THR A 350 15.49 0.87 -10.37
CA THR A 350 15.69 1.56 -9.08
C THR A 350 14.47 2.34 -8.67
N ALA A 351 14.00 2.13 -7.45
CA ALA A 351 13.02 2.99 -6.79
C ALA A 351 13.72 4.19 -6.13
N VAL A 352 13.09 5.35 -6.19
CA VAL A 352 13.62 6.61 -5.63
C VAL A 352 12.58 7.24 -4.71
N MET A 353 12.97 7.65 -3.50
CA MET A 353 12.11 8.44 -2.62
C MET A 353 12.20 9.92 -2.98
N ASN A 354 11.08 10.51 -3.37
CA ASN A 354 11.00 11.92 -3.74
C ASN A 354 10.68 12.81 -2.54
N THR A 355 10.89 14.13 -2.70
CA THR A 355 10.63 15.11 -1.65
C THR A 355 9.15 15.28 -1.31
N ASN A 356 8.25 14.80 -2.16
CA ASN A 356 6.81 14.73 -1.91
C ASN A 356 6.36 13.47 -1.17
N HIS A 357 7.31 12.69 -0.62
CA HIS A 357 7.11 11.44 0.10
C HIS A 357 6.53 10.28 -0.73
N HIS A 358 6.63 10.36 -2.06
CA HIS A 358 6.20 9.29 -2.96
C HIS A 358 7.40 8.67 -3.68
N LEU A 359 7.23 7.43 -4.10
CA LEU A 359 8.24 6.71 -4.86
C LEU A 359 8.17 7.02 -6.35
N THR A 360 9.30 6.89 -7.03
CA THR A 360 9.35 6.68 -8.47
C THR A 360 9.38 5.18 -8.72
N LYS A 361 8.33 4.65 -9.39
CA LYS A 361 8.14 3.22 -9.69
C LYS A 361 7.51 3.05 -11.08
N PRO A 362 7.73 1.90 -11.78
CA PRO A 362 6.99 1.59 -12.99
C PRO A 362 5.52 1.28 -12.68
N VAL A 363 4.68 1.35 -13.69
CA VAL A 363 3.28 0.89 -13.63
C VAL A 363 3.14 -0.33 -14.52
N LEU A 364 2.47 -1.36 -14.02
CA LEU A 364 2.28 -2.63 -14.72
C LEU A 364 0.79 -2.94 -14.82
N ILE A 365 0.41 -3.56 -15.94
CA ILE A 365 -0.90 -4.20 -16.10
C ILE A 365 -0.63 -5.70 -16.22
N GLY A 366 -1.22 -6.46 -15.31
CA GLY A 366 -1.16 -7.92 -15.31
C GLY A 366 -2.50 -8.53 -15.68
N GLU A 367 -2.46 -9.61 -16.48
CA GLU A 367 -3.60 -10.43 -16.83
C GLU A 367 -3.62 -11.68 -15.96
N ILE A 368 -4.75 -11.93 -15.30
CA ILE A 368 -4.94 -13.05 -14.38
C ILE A 368 -4.87 -14.38 -15.15
N GLN A 369 -4.03 -15.29 -14.69
CA GLN A 369 -3.84 -16.62 -15.21
C GLN A 369 -4.55 -17.70 -14.36
N ALA A 370 -4.69 -18.89 -14.92
CA ALA A 370 -5.42 -19.99 -14.27
C ALA A 370 -4.76 -20.49 -12.97
N ASP A 371 -3.47 -20.28 -12.81
CA ASP A 371 -2.69 -20.64 -11.63
C ASP A 371 -2.72 -19.57 -10.51
N GLY A 372 -3.46 -18.47 -10.72
CA GLY A 372 -3.54 -17.35 -9.79
C GLY A 372 -2.36 -16.38 -9.85
N GLN A 373 -1.51 -16.53 -10.86
CA GLN A 373 -0.45 -15.58 -11.17
C GLN A 373 -0.91 -14.54 -12.22
N PHE A 374 -0.04 -13.62 -12.56
CA PHE A 374 -0.30 -12.61 -13.59
C PHE A 374 0.74 -12.69 -14.71
N ASP A 375 0.27 -12.61 -15.95
CA ASP A 375 1.13 -12.25 -17.07
C ASP A 375 1.18 -10.74 -17.20
N ILE A 376 2.38 -10.14 -17.19
CA ILE A 376 2.55 -8.69 -17.37
C ILE A 376 2.36 -8.37 -18.85
N VAL A 377 1.19 -7.81 -19.18
CA VAL A 377 0.78 -7.51 -20.58
C VAL A 377 1.11 -6.08 -21.01
N TRP A 378 1.45 -5.21 -20.06
CA TRP A 378 1.85 -3.83 -20.32
C TRP A 378 2.64 -3.24 -19.15
N SER A 379 3.57 -2.35 -19.47
CA SER A 379 4.30 -1.55 -18.49
C SER A 379 4.60 -0.16 -19.01
N THR A 380 4.85 0.80 -18.11
CA THR A 380 5.43 2.08 -18.47
C THR A 380 6.88 1.92 -18.93
N ASP A 381 7.34 2.84 -19.79
CA ASP A 381 8.76 2.95 -20.15
C ASP A 381 9.51 3.65 -19.00
N GLY A 382 9.92 2.88 -18.00
CA GLY A 382 10.60 3.36 -16.80
C GLY A 382 9.69 3.81 -15.66
N GLY A 383 10.29 4.45 -14.67
CA GLY A 383 9.60 4.86 -13.45
C GLY A 383 8.75 6.11 -13.59
N VAL A 384 7.57 6.09 -13.05
CA VAL A 384 6.65 7.23 -12.89
C VAL A 384 6.84 7.82 -11.50
N ILE A 385 7.00 9.13 -11.40
CA ILE A 385 7.03 9.83 -10.10
C ILE A 385 5.61 9.86 -9.54
N GLY A 386 5.43 9.33 -8.33
CA GLY A 386 4.14 9.38 -7.65
C GLY A 386 3.74 10.82 -7.32
N ASP A 387 2.49 11.18 -7.63
CA ASP A 387 1.93 12.49 -7.34
C ASP A 387 0.61 12.34 -6.59
N ALA A 388 0.54 12.94 -5.42
CA ALA A 388 -0.66 12.97 -4.61
C ALA A 388 -1.76 13.88 -5.20
N TRP A 389 -1.39 14.90 -5.99
CA TRP A 389 -2.30 15.94 -6.44
C TRP A 389 -2.58 15.80 -7.94
N THR A 390 -3.82 15.43 -8.25
CA THR A 390 -4.20 15.20 -9.65
C THR A 390 -4.54 16.49 -10.38
N ASP A 391 -4.09 16.59 -11.65
CA ASP A 391 -4.47 17.68 -12.56
C ASP A 391 -5.91 17.55 -13.10
N TYR A 392 -6.54 16.38 -12.92
CA TYR A 392 -7.82 16.05 -13.51
C TYR A 392 -9.02 16.42 -12.66
N LEU A 393 -8.80 16.79 -11.40
CA LEU A 393 -9.83 17.20 -10.47
C LEU A 393 -9.59 18.66 -10.06
N PRO A 394 -10.36 19.62 -10.57
CA PRO A 394 -10.10 21.06 -10.33
C PRO A 394 -10.08 21.47 -8.85
N GLU A 395 -10.80 20.73 -8.01
CA GLU A 395 -10.83 20.91 -6.56
C GLU A 395 -9.78 20.10 -5.79
N SER A 396 -8.86 19.43 -6.50
CA SER A 396 -7.84 18.54 -5.91
C SER A 396 -7.10 19.17 -4.73
N SER A 397 -6.66 20.41 -4.89
CA SER A 397 -5.99 21.15 -3.83
C SER A 397 -6.89 21.54 -2.64
N ARG A 398 -8.18 21.26 -2.69
CA ARG A 398 -9.18 21.58 -1.65
C ARG A 398 -9.68 20.35 -0.90
N ILE A 399 -9.30 19.16 -1.36
CA ILE A 399 -9.80 17.90 -0.84
C ILE A 399 -8.68 17.25 -0.04
N VAL A 400 -8.88 17.04 1.27
CA VAL A 400 -8.17 15.93 1.94
C VAL A 400 -8.79 14.65 1.42
N ALA A 401 -8.15 13.55 1.41
CA ALA A 401 -8.75 12.27 1.13
C ALA A 401 -9.92 11.94 2.09
N ASP A 402 -10.72 12.91 2.39
CA ASP A 402 -12.03 12.88 3.02
C ASP A 402 -13.01 13.63 2.10
N TRP A 403 -13.70 12.87 1.26
CA TRP A 403 -14.67 13.40 0.31
C TRP A 403 -15.85 14.14 0.96
N THR A 404 -16.04 14.02 2.29
CA THR A 404 -17.07 14.72 3.04
C THR A 404 -16.61 16.10 3.52
N ASN A 405 -15.31 16.31 3.65
CA ASN A 405 -14.71 17.54 4.16
C ASN A 405 -13.59 18.02 3.25
N PRO A 406 -13.89 18.94 2.30
CA PRO A 406 -12.85 19.54 1.47
C PRO A 406 -11.78 20.23 2.34
N ILE A 407 -10.52 20.02 2.02
CA ILE A 407 -9.44 20.72 2.72
C ILE A 407 -9.36 22.16 2.26
N LYS A 408 -9.05 23.00 3.23
CA LYS A 408 -8.59 24.36 3.04
C LYS A 408 -7.08 24.48 2.78
N CYS A 409 -6.39 23.41 2.41
CA CYS A 409 -4.93 23.39 2.22
C CYS A 409 -4.59 22.85 0.84
N GLY A 410 -4.45 23.73 -0.12
CA GLY A 410 -3.95 23.35 -1.44
C GLY A 410 -2.44 23.23 -1.47
N ASN A 411 -1.91 22.25 -2.24
CA ASN A 411 -0.49 22.06 -2.51
C ASN A 411 0.39 22.15 -1.27
N TYR A 412 0.15 21.25 -0.30
CA TYR A 412 0.96 21.17 0.89
C TYR A 412 2.42 20.88 0.52
N ASN A 413 3.30 21.82 0.86
CA ASN A 413 4.73 21.64 0.69
C ASN A 413 5.32 21.03 1.97
N ILE A 414 5.80 19.82 1.87
CA ILE A 414 6.33 19.04 2.99
C ILE A 414 7.54 19.70 3.62
N ASP A 415 8.44 20.31 2.81
CA ASP A 415 9.65 20.93 3.31
C ASP A 415 9.40 22.19 4.11
N THR A 416 8.38 22.97 3.73
CA THR A 416 8.05 24.22 4.39
C THR A 416 6.92 24.09 5.41
N GLY A 417 6.20 22.96 5.43
CA GLY A 417 5.02 22.74 6.24
C GLY A 417 3.87 23.71 5.92
N LYS A 418 3.88 24.28 4.72
CA LYS A 418 2.90 25.29 4.29
C LYS A 418 2.11 24.82 3.10
N CYS A 419 0.87 25.28 3.03
CA CYS A 419 0.04 25.16 1.85
C CYS A 419 0.44 26.29 0.87
N SER A 420 0.81 25.94 -0.35
CA SER A 420 1.23 26.88 -1.40
C SER A 420 0.15 27.11 -2.45
N GLY A 421 -1.03 26.59 -2.27
CA GLY A 421 -2.20 26.88 -3.09
C GLY A 421 -2.89 28.18 -2.69
N GLN A 422 -3.77 28.68 -3.56
CA GLN A 422 -4.57 29.86 -3.30
C GLN A 422 -5.33 29.75 -1.98
N ASN A 423 -5.39 30.85 -1.23
CA ASN A 423 -6.19 30.93 -0.01
C ASN A 423 -7.63 30.54 -0.33
N TYR A 424 -8.05 29.41 0.17
CA TYR A 424 -9.45 29.04 0.18
C TYR A 424 -10.02 29.50 1.52
N GLU A 425 -10.74 30.59 1.48
CA GLU A 425 -11.63 31.03 2.57
C GLU A 425 -12.83 30.06 2.70
#